data_07433823cf194c65bb0fd8eaa78a8c2e
#
_entry.id   07433823cf194c65bb0fd8eaa78a8c2e
#
_cell.length_a   1.000
_cell.length_b   1.000
_cell.length_c   1.000
_cell.angle_alpha   90.00
_cell.angle_beta   90.00
_cell.angle_gamma   90.00
#
_symmetry.space_group_name_H-M   'P 1'
#
loop_
_entity.id
_entity.type
_entity.pdbx_description
1 polymer ?
#
loop_
_entity_poly.entity_id
_entity_poly.type
_entity_poly.pdbx_seq_one_letter_code
_entity_poly.pdbx_strand_id
1 'polypeptide(L)'
;MKILAFAGSTSSTSINRELVKFVLKDFQEDEINFIDLNDYSMPVFSVDLEKKGFPDEAHHFLQVIEECDVIICSLAEHNRSYSAAFKNIFDWASRINVKVFQNKPMLLMSTSPGGYGGGNVMNTAKTFFPQFGAEIKDTFSLPKFYENFDFESGVINPDMLKDLKNKIENFKNEIKN
;
A
#
# COMPACT_ATOMS: atom_id res chain seq x y z
N MET A 1 -2.19 -17.61 -5.35
CA MET A 1 -1.92 -17.08 -3.99
C MET A 1 -2.96 -16.03 -3.64
N LYS A 2 -3.04 -15.64 -2.36
CA LYS A 2 -3.95 -14.60 -1.88
C LYS A 2 -3.20 -13.28 -1.78
N ILE A 3 -3.63 -12.28 -2.53
CA ILE A 3 -3.01 -10.95 -2.56
C ILE A 3 -3.92 -9.97 -1.83
N LEU A 4 -3.41 -9.33 -0.79
CA LEU A 4 -4.03 -8.13 -0.24
C LEU A 4 -3.51 -6.92 -1.02
N ALA A 5 -4.42 -6.14 -1.60
CA ALA A 5 -4.06 -4.94 -2.33
C ALA A 5 -4.80 -3.72 -1.77
N PHE A 6 -4.14 -2.57 -1.68
CA PHE A 6 -4.77 -1.31 -1.28
C PHE A 6 -3.98 -0.07 -1.69
N ALA A 7 -4.68 1.05 -1.77
CA ALA A 7 -4.06 2.36 -1.82
C ALA A 7 -4.12 3.02 -0.44
N GLY A 8 -3.04 3.66 -0.01
CA GLY A 8 -3.00 4.43 1.23
C GLY A 8 -3.76 5.76 1.16
N SER A 9 -4.99 5.74 0.65
CA SER A 9 -5.82 6.91 0.38
C SER A 9 -7.31 6.57 0.46
N THR A 10 -8.10 7.50 0.95
CA THR A 10 -9.58 7.45 0.96
C THR A 10 -10.21 8.26 -0.17
N SER A 11 -9.42 8.86 -1.06
CA SER A 11 -9.94 9.63 -2.18
C SER A 11 -10.63 8.72 -3.21
N SER A 12 -11.84 9.07 -3.63
CA SER A 12 -12.56 8.38 -4.71
C SER A 12 -11.84 8.47 -6.08
N THR A 13 -10.99 9.48 -6.24
CA THR A 13 -10.14 9.71 -7.43
C THR A 13 -8.67 9.45 -7.15
N SER A 14 -8.36 8.51 -6.27
CA SER A 14 -6.99 8.22 -5.84
C SER A 14 -6.13 7.69 -6.99
N ILE A 15 -5.11 8.47 -7.37
CA ILE A 15 -4.11 8.06 -8.37
C ILE A 15 -3.27 6.85 -7.90
N ASN A 16 -3.08 6.70 -6.59
CA ASN A 16 -2.44 5.51 -6.03
C ASN A 16 -3.30 4.26 -6.21
N ARG A 17 -4.63 4.40 -6.13
CA ARG A 17 -5.57 3.30 -6.43
C ARG A 17 -5.48 2.87 -7.90
N GLU A 18 -5.36 3.81 -8.82
CA GLU A 18 -5.21 3.49 -10.25
C GLU A 18 -3.88 2.79 -10.54
N LEU A 19 -2.79 3.19 -9.88
CA LEU A 19 -1.50 2.50 -9.99
C LEU A 19 -1.59 1.05 -9.47
N VAL A 20 -2.24 0.82 -8.32
CA VAL A 20 -2.47 -0.55 -7.81
C VAL A 20 -3.29 -1.36 -8.80
N LYS A 21 -4.43 -0.84 -9.30
CA LYS A 21 -5.26 -1.53 -10.30
C LYS A 21 -4.47 -1.92 -11.54
N PHE A 22 -3.58 -1.04 -12.01
CA PHE A 22 -2.74 -1.32 -13.17
C PHE A 22 -1.79 -2.49 -12.91
N VAL A 23 -1.12 -2.51 -11.76
CA VAL A 23 -0.21 -3.59 -11.36
C VAL A 23 -0.94 -4.92 -11.17
N LEU A 24 -2.15 -4.91 -10.63
CA LEU A 24 -2.95 -6.11 -10.42
C LEU A 24 -3.33 -6.84 -11.73
N LYS A 25 -3.25 -6.16 -12.89
CA LYS A 25 -3.41 -6.83 -14.20
C LYS A 25 -2.36 -7.91 -14.46
N ASP A 26 -1.22 -7.86 -13.80
CA ASP A 26 -0.18 -8.88 -13.90
C ASP A 26 -0.39 -10.09 -12.96
N PHE A 27 -1.45 -10.06 -12.12
CA PHE A 27 -1.78 -11.07 -11.11
C PHE A 27 -3.19 -11.67 -11.30
N GLN A 28 -3.71 -11.72 -12.52
CA GLN A 28 -5.09 -12.13 -12.81
C GLN A 28 -5.41 -13.59 -12.45
N GLU A 29 -4.40 -14.44 -12.31
CA GLU A 29 -4.55 -15.83 -11.90
C GLU A 29 -4.57 -16.02 -10.37
N ASP A 30 -4.37 -14.96 -9.62
CA ASP A 30 -4.31 -14.96 -8.16
C ASP A 30 -5.64 -14.51 -7.55
N GLU A 31 -5.88 -14.90 -6.30
CA GLU A 31 -7.03 -14.42 -5.51
C GLU A 31 -6.71 -13.01 -4.98
N ILE A 32 -7.41 -12.00 -5.47
CA ILE A 32 -7.15 -10.60 -5.14
C ILE A 32 -8.22 -10.09 -4.17
N ASN A 33 -7.79 -9.70 -2.97
CA ASN A 33 -8.59 -8.91 -2.03
C ASN A 33 -8.15 -7.43 -2.14
N PHE A 34 -8.87 -6.64 -2.93
CA PHE A 34 -8.58 -5.22 -3.11
C PHE A 34 -9.46 -4.37 -2.20
N ILE A 35 -8.96 -4.02 -1.03
CA ILE A 35 -9.70 -3.27 -0.01
C ILE A 35 -9.71 -1.76 -0.27
N ASP A 36 -10.75 -1.09 0.24
CA ASP A 36 -10.87 0.36 0.28
C ASP A 36 -10.67 0.84 1.73
N LEU A 37 -9.78 1.80 1.96
CA LEU A 37 -9.55 2.33 3.31
C LEU A 37 -10.76 3.10 3.89
N ASN A 38 -11.74 3.45 3.05
CA ASN A 38 -13.01 4.00 3.53
C ASN A 38 -13.81 3.00 4.39
N ASP A 39 -13.64 1.70 4.15
CA ASP A 39 -14.30 0.63 4.93
C ASP A 39 -13.65 0.43 6.32
N TYR A 40 -12.51 1.10 6.57
CA TYR A 40 -11.76 1.06 7.82
C TYR A 40 -11.81 2.41 8.56
N SER A 41 -12.97 3.08 8.50
CA SER A 41 -13.16 4.36 9.17
C SER A 41 -13.27 4.19 10.68
N MET A 42 -12.38 4.81 11.42
CA MET A 42 -12.33 4.77 12.88
C MET A 42 -11.92 6.12 13.47
N PRO A 43 -12.25 6.39 14.75
CA PRO A 43 -11.89 7.66 15.40
C PRO A 43 -10.37 7.86 15.35
N VAL A 44 -9.94 9.13 15.35
CA VAL A 44 -8.50 9.43 15.44
C VAL A 44 -7.95 8.83 16.74
N PHE A 45 -6.86 8.06 16.59
CA PHE A 45 -6.24 7.35 17.70
C PHE A 45 -5.90 8.30 18.87
N SER A 46 -6.25 7.87 20.05
CA SER A 46 -5.76 8.45 21.30
C SER A 46 -5.68 7.40 22.40
N VAL A 47 -4.79 7.60 23.36
CA VAL A 47 -4.65 6.72 24.54
C VAL A 47 -5.95 6.63 25.34
N ASP A 48 -6.75 7.70 25.36
CA ASP A 48 -8.02 7.72 26.08
C ASP A 48 -9.11 6.88 25.38
N LEU A 49 -9.07 6.80 24.06
CA LEU A 49 -9.95 5.91 23.29
C LEU A 49 -9.47 4.46 23.38
N GLU A 50 -8.17 4.20 23.31
CA GLU A 50 -7.58 2.87 23.47
C GLU A 50 -8.02 2.20 24.79
N LYS A 51 -8.07 2.96 25.91
CA LYS A 51 -8.56 2.46 27.20
C LYS A 51 -10.03 1.99 27.18
N LYS A 52 -10.82 2.44 26.20
CA LYS A 52 -12.22 2.05 26.04
C LYS A 52 -12.39 0.82 25.15
N GLY A 53 -11.32 0.37 24.51
CA GLY A 53 -11.31 -0.76 23.58
C GLY A 53 -10.80 -0.36 22.20
N PHE A 54 -10.67 -1.36 21.32
CA PHE A 54 -10.20 -1.19 19.95
C PHE A 54 -11.39 -1.20 18.99
N PRO A 55 -11.37 -0.37 17.92
CA PRO A 55 -12.36 -0.45 16.87
C PRO A 55 -12.31 -1.81 16.15
N ASP A 56 -13.49 -2.34 15.78
CA ASP A 56 -13.58 -3.61 15.04
C ASP A 56 -12.84 -3.53 13.69
N GLU A 57 -12.83 -2.37 13.06
CA GLU A 57 -12.12 -2.11 11.81
C GLU A 57 -10.60 -2.30 11.95
N ALA A 58 -10.03 -2.04 13.12
CA ALA A 58 -8.60 -2.29 13.37
C ALA A 58 -8.30 -3.80 13.43
N HIS A 59 -9.17 -4.58 14.05
CA HIS A 59 -9.10 -6.04 14.04
C HIS A 59 -9.30 -6.60 12.64
N HIS A 60 -10.29 -6.09 11.90
CA HIS A 60 -10.55 -6.50 10.52
C HIS A 60 -9.37 -6.19 9.59
N PHE A 61 -8.73 -5.03 9.74
CA PHE A 61 -7.52 -4.71 8.96
C PHE A 61 -6.37 -5.70 9.21
N LEU A 62 -6.15 -6.08 10.48
CA LEU A 62 -5.14 -7.10 10.82
C LEU A 62 -5.53 -8.49 10.31
N GLN A 63 -6.80 -8.83 10.32
CA GLN A 63 -7.31 -10.10 9.82
C GLN A 63 -7.07 -10.24 8.30
N VAL A 64 -7.38 -9.23 7.49
CA VAL A 64 -7.13 -9.32 6.03
C VAL A 64 -5.64 -9.41 5.70
N ILE A 65 -4.76 -8.87 6.56
CA ILE A 65 -3.31 -9.07 6.44
C ILE A 65 -2.93 -10.51 6.83
N GLU A 66 -3.51 -11.07 7.87
CA GLU A 66 -3.26 -12.46 8.28
C GLU A 66 -3.62 -13.44 7.18
N GLU A 67 -4.75 -13.24 6.54
CA GLU A 67 -5.33 -14.13 5.52
C GLU A 67 -4.62 -14.07 4.16
N CYS A 68 -3.81 -13.04 3.90
CA CYS A 68 -3.09 -12.92 2.63
C CYS A 68 -1.73 -13.63 2.66
N ASP A 69 -1.22 -13.94 1.47
CA ASP A 69 0.14 -14.44 1.28
C ASP A 69 1.12 -13.29 1.05
N VAL A 70 0.69 -12.24 0.33
CA VAL A 70 1.51 -11.08 -0.06
C VAL A 70 0.69 -9.80 -0.05
N ILE A 71 1.40 -8.66 0.03
CA ILE A 71 0.79 -7.32 0.03
C ILE A 71 1.28 -6.53 -1.19
N ILE A 72 0.36 -5.91 -1.93
CA ILE A 72 0.64 -4.92 -2.97
C ILE A 72 -0.02 -3.60 -2.56
N CYS A 73 0.78 -2.60 -2.22
CA CYS A 73 0.20 -1.33 -1.81
C CYS A 73 0.89 -0.13 -2.47
N SER A 74 0.12 0.96 -2.64
CA SER A 74 0.62 2.24 -3.12
C SER A 74 0.23 3.35 -2.15
N LEU A 75 1.23 4.05 -1.59
CA LEU A 75 1.03 5.05 -0.56
C LEU A 75 0.82 6.45 -1.16
N ALA A 76 -0.24 7.12 -0.73
CA ALA A 76 -0.42 8.53 -0.99
C ALA A 76 0.49 9.36 -0.08
N GLU A 77 1.14 10.38 -0.66
CA GLU A 77 1.93 11.34 0.08
C GLU A 77 1.10 12.60 0.36
N HIS A 78 0.88 12.91 1.63
CA HIS A 78 0.27 14.15 2.11
C HIS A 78 1.28 14.90 2.98
N ASN A 79 1.66 16.12 2.57
CA ASN A 79 2.63 16.93 3.32
C ASN A 79 3.92 16.15 3.67
N ARG A 80 4.45 15.40 2.72
CA ARG A 80 5.67 14.57 2.83
C ARG A 80 5.56 13.38 3.80
N SER A 81 4.35 12.96 4.16
CA SER A 81 4.09 11.84 5.08
C SER A 81 2.96 10.96 4.56
N TYR A 82 2.56 9.95 5.33
CA TYR A 82 1.37 9.15 5.07
C TYR A 82 0.11 10.01 5.00
N SER A 83 -0.91 9.53 4.28
CA SER A 83 -2.25 10.10 4.43
C SER A 83 -2.74 9.92 5.88
N ALA A 84 -3.53 10.87 6.38
CA ALA A 84 -4.08 10.79 7.74
C ALA A 84 -4.91 9.51 7.93
N ALA A 85 -5.66 9.08 6.92
CA ALA A 85 -6.46 7.87 6.96
C ALA A 85 -5.59 6.62 7.16
N PHE A 86 -4.56 6.42 6.32
CA PHE A 86 -3.67 5.27 6.47
C PHE A 86 -2.91 5.33 7.81
N LYS A 87 -2.40 6.51 8.18
CA LYS A 87 -1.68 6.67 9.45
C LYS A 87 -2.55 6.31 10.64
N ASN A 88 -3.83 6.70 10.64
CA ASN A 88 -4.77 6.38 11.72
C ASN A 88 -5.05 4.88 11.83
N ILE A 89 -5.30 4.21 10.69
CA ILE A 89 -5.47 2.75 10.63
C ILE A 89 -4.23 2.05 11.19
N PHE A 90 -3.05 2.49 10.75
CA PHE A 90 -1.78 1.93 11.18
C PHE A 90 -1.52 2.15 12.68
N ASP A 91 -1.88 3.32 13.22
CA ASP A 91 -1.74 3.62 14.66
C ASP A 91 -2.61 2.68 15.49
N TRP A 92 -3.89 2.49 15.14
CA TRP A 92 -4.76 1.56 15.82
C TRP A 92 -4.29 0.11 15.70
N ALA A 93 -3.98 -0.35 14.50
CA ALA A 93 -3.54 -1.71 14.24
C ALA A 93 -2.26 -2.06 15.02
N SER A 94 -1.30 -1.15 15.09
CA SER A 94 -0.03 -1.36 15.80
C SER A 94 -0.18 -1.48 17.32
N ARG A 95 -1.29 -1.04 17.89
CA ARG A 95 -1.60 -1.22 19.32
C ARG A 95 -2.12 -2.63 19.62
N ILE A 96 -2.74 -3.27 18.64
CA ILE A 96 -3.22 -4.66 18.75
C ILE A 96 -2.07 -5.62 18.43
N ASN A 97 -1.39 -5.41 17.33
CA ASN A 97 -0.25 -6.21 16.90
C ASN A 97 0.87 -5.30 16.37
N VAL A 98 1.99 -5.22 17.11
CA VAL A 98 3.15 -4.40 16.69
C VAL A 98 3.67 -4.85 15.32
N LYS A 99 3.61 -6.14 15.00
CA LYS A 99 3.96 -6.65 13.67
C LYS A 99 2.74 -6.55 12.73
N VAL A 100 2.30 -5.32 12.45
CA VAL A 100 1.10 -5.04 11.65
C VAL A 100 1.09 -5.81 10.34
N PHE A 101 2.22 -5.88 9.63
CA PHE A 101 2.34 -6.57 8.34
C PHE A 101 2.67 -8.06 8.44
N GLN A 102 2.83 -8.61 9.65
CA GLN A 102 2.87 -10.04 9.96
C GLN A 102 3.86 -10.85 9.11
N ASN A 103 5.01 -10.24 8.80
CA ASN A 103 6.09 -10.79 7.97
C ASN A 103 5.65 -11.14 6.54
N LYS A 104 4.68 -10.40 5.99
CA LYS A 104 4.24 -10.63 4.61
C LYS A 104 5.18 -9.96 3.62
N PRO A 105 5.52 -10.66 2.52
CA PRO A 105 6.20 -10.06 1.37
C PRO A 105 5.38 -8.90 0.80
N MET A 106 6.06 -7.79 0.47
CA MET A 106 5.39 -6.56 0.04
C MET A 106 6.03 -5.97 -1.22
N LEU A 107 5.20 -5.69 -2.23
CA LEU A 107 5.50 -4.74 -3.29
C LEU A 107 4.97 -3.37 -2.87
N LEU A 108 5.88 -2.46 -2.52
CA LEU A 108 5.55 -1.14 -2.02
C LEU A 108 5.67 -0.10 -3.12
N MET A 109 4.59 0.65 -3.35
CA MET A 109 4.56 1.68 -4.39
C MET A 109 4.14 3.04 -3.84
N SER A 110 4.39 4.07 -4.63
CA SER A 110 3.85 5.42 -4.42
C SER A 110 3.70 6.15 -5.75
N THR A 111 2.81 7.12 -5.78
CA THR A 111 2.73 8.09 -6.86
C THR A 111 2.23 9.43 -6.35
N SER A 112 2.57 10.48 -7.07
CA SER A 112 2.05 11.84 -6.83
C SER A 112 2.02 12.65 -8.13
N PRO A 113 1.27 13.75 -8.18
CA PRO A 113 1.31 14.69 -9.31
C PRO A 113 2.68 15.35 -9.49
N GLY A 114 3.48 15.43 -8.43
CA GLY A 114 4.80 16.06 -8.44
C GLY A 114 5.92 15.18 -8.96
N GLY A 115 7.07 15.80 -9.24
CA GLY A 115 8.25 15.13 -9.83
C GLY A 115 8.95 14.13 -8.90
N TYR A 116 8.58 14.06 -7.61
CA TYR A 116 9.19 13.13 -6.66
C TYR A 116 8.39 11.83 -6.46
N GLY A 117 7.19 11.72 -7.06
CA GLY A 117 6.41 10.47 -7.10
C GLY A 117 6.01 9.89 -5.73
N GLY A 118 5.90 10.72 -4.70
CA GLY A 118 5.67 10.26 -3.33
C GLY A 118 6.94 9.73 -2.64
N GLY A 119 8.11 10.19 -3.06
CA GLY A 119 9.39 9.70 -2.56
C GLY A 119 9.63 9.90 -1.06
N ASN A 120 9.02 10.93 -0.43
CA ASN A 120 9.19 11.11 1.02
C ASN A 120 8.42 10.02 1.80
N VAL A 121 7.17 9.75 1.43
CA VAL A 121 6.38 8.68 2.07
C VAL A 121 7.01 7.31 1.80
N MET A 122 7.54 7.09 0.58
CA MET A 122 8.26 5.87 0.23
C MET A 122 9.48 5.67 1.13
N ASN A 123 10.34 6.67 1.30
CA ASN A 123 11.52 6.59 2.14
C ASN A 123 11.17 6.34 3.61
N THR A 124 10.11 6.99 4.10
CA THR A 124 9.59 6.75 5.44
C THR A 124 9.13 5.31 5.61
N ALA A 125 8.33 4.80 4.67
CA ALA A 125 7.83 3.43 4.71
C ALA A 125 8.95 2.39 4.60
N LYS A 126 9.93 2.59 3.72
CA LYS A 126 11.11 1.71 3.61
C LYS A 126 11.89 1.60 4.93
N THR A 127 11.93 2.68 5.71
CA THR A 127 12.64 2.71 7.00
C THR A 127 11.84 2.02 8.11
N PHE A 128 10.53 2.23 8.13
CA PHE A 128 9.71 1.83 9.28
C PHE A 128 8.90 0.55 9.07
N PHE A 129 8.38 0.27 7.88
CA PHE A 129 7.55 -0.91 7.66
C PHE A 129 8.23 -2.24 8.02
N PRO A 130 9.55 -2.44 7.77
CA PRO A 130 10.23 -3.66 8.22
C PRO A 130 10.22 -3.85 9.75
N GLN A 131 10.21 -2.76 10.52
CA GLN A 131 10.12 -2.82 11.97
C GLN A 131 8.75 -3.34 12.43
N PHE A 132 7.72 -3.15 11.58
CA PHE A 132 6.36 -3.63 11.76
C PHE A 132 6.02 -4.90 10.97
N GLY A 133 7.05 -5.63 10.54
CA GLY A 133 6.90 -6.95 9.92
C GLY A 133 6.60 -6.92 8.41
N ALA A 134 6.87 -5.84 7.68
CA ALA A 134 6.81 -5.89 6.22
C ALA A 134 8.12 -6.45 5.65
N GLU A 135 8.03 -7.43 4.77
CA GLU A 135 9.17 -7.87 3.97
C GLU A 135 9.13 -7.20 2.60
N ILE A 136 9.62 -5.95 2.54
CA ILE A 136 9.63 -5.19 1.29
C ILE A 136 10.59 -5.85 0.30
N LYS A 137 10.05 -6.52 -0.73
CA LYS A 137 10.82 -7.21 -1.76
C LYS A 137 11.23 -6.27 -2.89
N ASP A 138 10.33 -5.37 -3.31
CA ASP A 138 10.66 -4.34 -4.28
C ASP A 138 9.85 -3.06 -4.05
N THR A 139 10.32 -1.95 -4.63
CA THR A 139 9.66 -0.64 -4.52
C THR A 139 9.58 0.08 -5.85
N PHE A 140 8.48 0.80 -6.09
CA PHE A 140 8.30 1.60 -7.30
C PHE A 140 7.63 2.93 -6.98
N SER A 141 8.20 4.03 -7.48
CA SER A 141 7.59 5.36 -7.39
C SER A 141 7.33 5.92 -8.79
N LEU A 142 6.08 6.30 -9.06
CA LEU A 142 5.71 6.94 -10.33
C LEU A 142 5.60 8.46 -10.14
N PRO A 143 6.58 9.25 -10.60
CA PRO A 143 6.51 10.70 -10.56
C PRO A 143 5.54 11.22 -11.63
N LYS A 144 5.07 12.48 -11.44
CA LYS A 144 4.27 13.21 -12.41
C LYS A 144 3.13 12.34 -12.99
N PHE A 145 2.27 11.82 -12.11
CA PHE A 145 1.26 10.82 -12.46
C PHE A 145 0.52 11.17 -13.76
N TYR A 146 -0.01 12.38 -13.88
CA TYR A 146 -0.82 12.79 -15.06
C TYR A 146 -0.03 12.96 -16.36
N GLU A 147 1.32 13.01 -16.30
CA GLU A 147 2.18 13.02 -17.49
C GLU A 147 2.62 11.59 -17.87
N ASN A 148 2.67 10.65 -16.93
CA ASN A 148 3.24 9.32 -17.09
C ASN A 148 2.22 8.18 -16.98
N PHE A 149 0.95 8.49 -16.73
CA PHE A 149 -0.12 7.51 -16.60
C PHE A 149 -1.36 7.93 -17.37
N ASP A 150 -1.90 7.02 -18.15
CA ASP A 150 -3.18 7.14 -18.81
C ASP A 150 -4.18 6.16 -18.19
N PHE A 151 -5.42 6.59 -17.96
CA PHE A 151 -6.42 5.79 -17.24
C PHE A 151 -6.89 4.53 -17.98
N GLU A 152 -6.72 4.45 -19.29
CA GLU A 152 -7.08 3.29 -20.12
C GLU A 152 -5.88 2.34 -20.28
N SER A 153 -4.73 2.89 -20.67
CA SER A 153 -3.52 2.13 -21.02
C SER A 153 -2.52 1.92 -19.85
N GLY A 154 -2.62 2.71 -18.77
CA GLY A 154 -1.74 2.60 -17.61
C GLY A 154 -0.48 3.47 -17.72
N VAL A 155 0.66 2.97 -17.23
CA VAL A 155 1.94 3.69 -17.31
C VAL A 155 2.38 3.82 -18.77
N ILE A 156 2.44 5.06 -19.27
CA ILE A 156 2.73 5.38 -20.69
C ILE A 156 4.18 5.73 -20.96
N ASN A 157 4.96 6.11 -19.95
CA ASN A 157 6.39 6.33 -20.12
C ASN A 157 7.12 4.99 -20.27
N PRO A 158 7.82 4.74 -21.40
CA PRO A 158 8.40 3.42 -21.69
C PRO A 158 9.44 2.94 -20.69
N ASP A 159 10.29 3.86 -20.21
CA ASP A 159 11.34 3.50 -19.25
C ASP A 159 10.76 3.17 -17.87
N MET A 160 9.77 3.94 -17.43
CA MET A 160 9.07 3.70 -16.17
C MET A 160 8.23 2.41 -16.24
N LEU A 161 7.58 2.15 -17.38
CA LEU A 161 6.84 0.91 -17.60
C LEU A 161 7.77 -0.30 -17.54
N LYS A 162 8.94 -0.22 -18.21
CA LYS A 162 9.94 -1.28 -18.18
C LYS A 162 10.47 -1.53 -16.76
N ASP A 163 10.79 -0.46 -16.02
CA ASP A 163 11.22 -0.57 -14.63
C ASP A 163 10.14 -1.23 -13.76
N LEU A 164 8.89 -0.77 -13.87
CA LEU A 164 7.77 -1.37 -13.13
C LEU A 164 7.59 -2.85 -13.46
N LYS A 165 7.63 -3.23 -14.74
CA LYS A 165 7.50 -4.65 -15.14
C LYS A 165 8.63 -5.51 -14.59
N ASN A 166 9.86 -5.03 -14.61
CA ASN A 166 11.00 -5.72 -14.01
C ASN A 166 10.81 -5.93 -12.50
N LYS A 167 10.31 -4.91 -11.79
CA LYS A 167 10.03 -5.00 -10.36
C LYS A 167 8.91 -5.97 -10.02
N ILE A 168 7.86 -6.01 -10.83
CA ILE A 168 6.78 -6.99 -10.70
C ILE A 168 7.32 -8.42 -10.92
N GLU A 169 8.16 -8.61 -11.91
CA GLU A 169 8.78 -9.92 -12.18
C GLU A 169 9.72 -10.36 -11.05
N ASN A 170 10.57 -9.47 -10.59
CA ASN A 170 11.43 -9.72 -9.43
C ASN A 170 10.61 -10.09 -8.20
N PHE A 171 9.56 -9.32 -7.89
CA PHE A 171 8.66 -9.61 -6.79
C PHE A 171 8.04 -11.01 -6.92
N LYS A 172 7.52 -11.36 -8.11
CA LYS A 172 6.97 -12.70 -8.36
C LYS A 172 7.98 -13.83 -8.17
N ASN A 173 9.24 -13.60 -8.50
CA ASN A 173 10.29 -14.58 -8.35
C ASN A 173 10.70 -14.77 -6.87
N GLU A 174 10.74 -13.67 -6.11
CA GLU A 174 11.09 -13.71 -4.68
C GLU A 174 10.03 -14.35 -3.79
N ILE A 175 8.74 -14.25 -4.18
CA ILE A 175 7.64 -14.84 -3.40
C ILE A 175 7.39 -16.33 -3.71
N LYS A 176 8.02 -16.88 -4.74
CA LYS A 176 7.93 -18.32 -5.10
C LYS A 176 8.98 -19.19 -4.40
N ASN A 177 9.97 -18.55 -3.82
CA ASN A 177 11.08 -19.21 -3.11
C ASN A 177 10.85 -19.22 -1.60
#